data_3a6f8458a0fb3c6a1e2d1554cc1b25d4
#
_entry.id   3a6f8458a0fb3c6a1e2d1554cc1b25d4
#
_cell.length_a   1.000
_cell.length_b   1.000
_cell.length_c   1.000
_cell.angle_alpha   90.00
_cell.angle_beta   90.00
_cell.angle_gamma   90.00
#
_symmetry.space_group_name_H-M   'P 1'
#
loop_
_entity.id
_entity.type
_entity.pdbx_description
1 polymer ?
#
loop_
_entity_poly.entity_id
_entity_poly.type
_entity_poly.pdbx_seq_one_letter_code
_entity_poly.pdbx_strand_id
1 'polypeptide(L)'
;VHLAGVTGNDEGRAALLADLAADGIRTEAVTIAGDRATTVKTRIIGDHQQMLRIDEESNRPLVQEDEFALREAILPLMAGAAALVLSDYAKGVLSEALCHRLLAEARVLGLPVLVDPKGQDFAKYAGASLITPNRAELSQATGVPREDLAGLLGAATTLRGELDLGLLVLTLSELGLALLSPDTSPRGT
;
A
#
# COMPACT_ATOMS: atom_id res chain seq x y z
N VAL A 1 11.57 7.77 -10.28
CA VAL A 1 10.46 6.97 -9.72
C VAL A 1 9.48 6.64 -10.83
N HIS A 2 8.94 5.40 -10.85
CA HIS A 2 7.81 5.00 -11.68
C HIS A 2 6.59 4.91 -10.76
N LEU A 3 5.50 5.58 -11.14
CA LEU A 3 4.22 5.44 -10.45
C LEU A 3 3.33 4.48 -11.25
N ALA A 4 2.73 3.53 -10.55
CA ALA A 4 1.73 2.62 -11.09
C ALA A 4 0.41 2.78 -10.34
N GLY A 5 -0.69 2.70 -11.06
CA GLY A 5 -2.03 2.83 -10.49
C GLY A 5 -3.09 2.98 -11.56
N VAL A 6 -4.30 3.30 -11.14
CA VAL A 6 -5.43 3.48 -12.03
C VAL A 6 -6.11 4.83 -11.85
N THR A 7 -6.60 5.37 -12.93
CA THR A 7 -7.41 6.61 -12.96
C THR A 7 -8.65 6.40 -13.82
N GLY A 8 -9.58 7.32 -13.77
CA GLY A 8 -10.62 7.45 -14.81
C GLY A 8 -10.03 8.03 -16.10
N ASN A 9 -10.90 8.19 -17.09
CA ASN A 9 -10.59 8.92 -18.33
C ASN A 9 -11.28 10.30 -18.28
N ASP A 10 -10.74 11.18 -17.43
CA ASP A 10 -11.36 12.45 -17.07
C ASP A 10 -10.31 13.57 -16.88
N GLU A 11 -10.80 14.78 -16.58
CA GLU A 11 -9.93 15.95 -16.35
C GLU A 11 -9.00 15.76 -15.14
N GLY A 12 -9.43 15.03 -14.11
CA GLY A 12 -8.61 14.71 -12.94
C GLY A 12 -7.36 13.93 -13.31
N ARG A 13 -7.48 12.97 -14.26
CA ARG A 13 -6.33 12.27 -14.83
C ARG A 13 -5.37 13.24 -15.52
N ALA A 14 -5.89 14.11 -16.38
CA ALA A 14 -5.04 15.03 -17.13
C ALA A 14 -4.23 15.94 -16.20
N ALA A 15 -4.89 16.49 -15.17
CA ALA A 15 -4.23 17.31 -14.16
C ALA A 15 -3.17 16.51 -13.39
N LEU A 16 -3.52 15.32 -12.88
CA LEU A 16 -2.59 14.46 -12.15
C LEU A 16 -1.33 14.14 -12.96
N LEU A 17 -1.49 13.72 -14.22
CA LEU A 17 -0.35 13.35 -15.08
C LEU A 17 0.54 14.56 -15.39
N ALA A 18 -0.03 15.75 -15.53
CA ALA A 18 0.73 16.98 -15.74
C ALA A 18 1.59 17.34 -14.51
N ASP A 19 1.02 17.24 -13.32
CA ASP A 19 1.71 17.50 -12.05
C ASP A 19 2.84 16.49 -11.82
N LEU A 20 2.56 15.19 -12.02
CA LEU A 20 3.57 14.13 -11.89
C LEU A 20 4.74 14.31 -12.89
N ALA A 21 4.43 14.71 -14.13
CA ALA A 21 5.45 14.97 -15.13
C ALA A 21 6.32 16.17 -14.75
N ALA A 22 5.74 17.22 -14.17
CA ALA A 22 6.48 18.39 -13.68
C ALA A 22 7.48 18.01 -12.57
N ASP A 23 7.13 17.02 -11.74
CA ASP A 23 7.98 16.47 -10.68
C ASP A 23 8.96 15.37 -11.18
N GLY A 24 8.98 15.09 -12.48
CA GLY A 24 9.85 14.09 -13.09
C GLY A 24 9.46 12.63 -12.72
N ILE A 25 8.23 12.40 -12.32
CA ILE A 25 7.70 11.08 -12.02
C ILE A 25 7.19 10.43 -13.30
N ARG A 26 7.63 9.21 -13.56
CA ARG A 26 7.24 8.42 -14.73
C ARG A 26 5.88 7.77 -14.50
N THR A 27 4.98 7.88 -15.46
CA THR A 27 3.56 7.51 -15.32
C THR A 27 3.08 6.49 -16.36
N GLU A 28 4.01 5.81 -17.05
CA GLU A 28 3.71 4.81 -18.08
C GLU A 28 2.87 3.63 -17.56
N ALA A 29 2.88 3.38 -16.27
CA ALA A 29 2.06 2.37 -15.61
C ALA A 29 0.83 2.95 -14.88
N VAL A 30 0.46 4.19 -15.14
CA VAL A 30 -0.83 4.74 -14.70
C VAL A 30 -1.88 4.45 -15.77
N THR A 31 -2.63 3.38 -15.60
CA THR A 31 -3.63 2.89 -16.56
C THR A 31 -4.99 3.57 -16.36
N ILE A 32 -5.89 3.39 -17.32
CA ILE A 32 -7.28 3.84 -17.22
C ILE A 32 -8.13 2.66 -16.81
N ALA A 33 -8.98 2.85 -15.79
CA ALA A 33 -10.07 1.93 -15.44
C ALA A 33 -11.40 2.57 -15.86
N GLY A 34 -12.09 1.91 -16.80
CA GLY A 34 -13.24 2.51 -17.46
C GLY A 34 -14.49 2.66 -16.59
N ASP A 35 -14.51 1.98 -15.45
CA ASP A 35 -15.68 1.92 -14.54
C ASP A 35 -15.60 2.87 -13.34
N ARG A 36 -14.57 3.72 -13.26
CA ARG A 36 -14.34 4.64 -12.14
C ARG A 36 -13.85 6.01 -12.57
N ALA A 37 -14.12 7.01 -11.74
CA ALA A 37 -13.50 8.32 -11.86
C ALA A 37 -12.11 8.34 -11.24
N THR A 38 -11.27 9.28 -11.67
CA THR A 38 -10.02 9.60 -10.98
C THR A 38 -10.36 10.07 -9.56
N THR A 39 -9.64 9.53 -8.56
CA THR A 39 -9.87 9.93 -7.16
C THR A 39 -9.52 11.40 -6.97
N VAL A 40 -10.50 12.18 -6.53
CA VAL A 40 -10.34 13.61 -6.21
C VAL A 40 -10.80 13.88 -4.79
N LYS A 41 -9.99 14.60 -4.03
CA LYS A 41 -10.29 15.01 -2.65
C LYS A 41 -10.32 16.52 -2.57
N THR A 42 -11.51 17.10 -2.58
CA THR A 42 -11.75 18.54 -2.50
C THR A 42 -11.90 18.97 -1.05
N ARG A 43 -11.03 19.89 -0.59
CA ARG A 43 -11.12 20.49 0.74
C ARG A 43 -11.63 21.91 0.65
N ILE A 44 -12.76 22.17 1.30
CA ILE A 44 -13.33 23.51 1.41
C ILE A 44 -12.79 24.13 2.69
N ILE A 45 -12.04 25.22 2.54
CA ILE A 45 -11.40 25.94 3.66
C ILE A 45 -12.09 27.30 3.77
N GLY A 46 -12.58 27.63 4.97
CA GLY A 46 -13.14 28.93 5.32
C GLY A 46 -12.52 29.41 6.59
N ASP A 47 -12.14 30.69 6.65
CA ASP A 47 -11.56 31.34 7.82
C ASP A 47 -10.41 30.56 8.47
N HIS A 48 -9.48 30.04 7.63
CA HIS A 48 -8.31 29.23 7.99
C HIS A 48 -8.64 27.83 8.58
N GLN A 49 -9.90 27.39 8.54
CA GLN A 49 -10.31 26.07 8.99
C GLN A 49 -10.88 25.22 7.84
N GLN A 50 -10.58 23.92 7.85
CA GLN A 50 -11.23 23.00 6.92
C GLN A 50 -12.68 22.80 7.36
N MET A 51 -13.63 23.29 6.56
CA MET A 51 -15.07 23.17 6.82
C MET A 51 -15.62 21.83 6.33
N LEU A 52 -15.18 21.39 5.16
CA LEU A 52 -15.73 20.21 4.51
C LEU A 52 -14.66 19.55 3.63
N ARG A 53 -14.72 18.21 3.50
CA ARG A 53 -14.00 17.44 2.48
C ARG A 53 -15.02 16.65 1.66
N ILE A 54 -14.92 16.76 0.34
CA ILE A 54 -15.69 15.98 -0.62
C ILE A 54 -14.72 14.99 -1.24
N ASP A 55 -15.00 13.68 -1.13
CA ASP A 55 -14.19 12.62 -1.68
C ASP A 55 -14.95 11.96 -2.85
N GLU A 56 -14.40 12.11 -4.06
CA GLU A 56 -14.84 11.38 -5.25
C GLU A 56 -13.91 10.22 -5.44
N GLU A 57 -14.32 9.01 -5.04
CA GLU A 57 -13.46 7.83 -5.05
C GLU A 57 -14.27 6.54 -5.23
N SER A 58 -13.61 5.48 -5.70
CA SER A 58 -14.18 4.14 -5.81
C SER A 58 -13.43 3.17 -4.91
N ASN A 59 -14.17 2.34 -4.16
CA ASN A 59 -13.61 1.25 -3.35
C ASN A 59 -13.84 -0.13 -4.00
N ARG A 60 -14.45 -0.17 -5.20
CA ARG A 60 -14.71 -1.42 -5.91
C ARG A 60 -13.41 -2.06 -6.38
N PRO A 61 -13.29 -3.39 -6.34
CA PRO A 61 -12.19 -4.08 -7.00
C PRO A 61 -12.10 -3.70 -8.48
N LEU A 62 -10.90 -3.76 -9.05
CA LEU A 62 -10.73 -3.63 -10.49
C LEU A 62 -11.45 -4.78 -11.21
N VAL A 63 -12.03 -4.49 -12.36
CA VAL A 63 -12.43 -5.55 -13.27
C VAL A 63 -11.18 -6.25 -13.82
N GLN A 64 -11.34 -7.51 -14.21
CA GLN A 64 -10.20 -8.37 -14.60
C GLN A 64 -9.35 -7.76 -15.74
N GLU A 65 -9.97 -7.09 -16.68
CA GLU A 65 -9.29 -6.44 -17.81
C GLU A 65 -8.40 -5.28 -17.35
N ASP A 66 -8.89 -4.44 -16.44
CA ASP A 66 -8.13 -3.30 -15.91
C ASP A 66 -6.99 -3.75 -15.00
N GLU A 67 -7.22 -4.80 -14.18
CA GLU A 67 -6.16 -5.42 -13.37
C GLU A 67 -5.08 -6.03 -14.25
N PHE A 68 -5.47 -6.73 -15.32
CA PHE A 68 -4.53 -7.28 -16.30
C PHE A 68 -3.70 -6.17 -16.95
N ALA A 69 -4.34 -5.10 -17.43
CA ALA A 69 -3.65 -3.97 -18.06
C ALA A 69 -2.66 -3.30 -17.09
N LEU A 70 -3.05 -3.09 -15.84
CA LEU A 70 -2.17 -2.55 -14.81
C LEU A 70 -0.97 -3.46 -14.54
N ARG A 71 -1.19 -4.76 -14.40
CA ARG A 71 -0.13 -5.74 -14.19
C ARG A 71 0.87 -5.74 -15.35
N GLU A 72 0.40 -5.80 -16.60
CA GLU A 72 1.27 -5.81 -17.78
C GLU A 72 2.07 -4.51 -17.93
N ALA A 73 1.55 -3.39 -17.42
CA ALA A 73 2.29 -2.14 -17.39
C ALA A 73 3.37 -2.12 -16.28
N ILE A 74 3.15 -2.79 -15.15
CA ILE A 74 4.09 -2.83 -14.02
C ILE A 74 5.27 -3.78 -14.27
N LEU A 75 4.99 -5.01 -14.73
CA LEU A 75 5.99 -6.09 -14.77
C LEU A 75 7.28 -5.70 -15.52
N PRO A 76 7.26 -5.04 -16.70
CA PRO A 76 8.49 -4.64 -17.38
C PRO A 76 9.34 -3.64 -16.60
N LEU A 77 8.73 -2.83 -15.73
CA LEU A 77 9.42 -1.79 -14.97
C LEU A 77 10.17 -2.35 -13.76
N MET A 78 9.79 -3.55 -13.29
CA MET A 78 10.38 -4.16 -12.10
C MET A 78 11.85 -4.56 -12.32
N ALA A 79 12.23 -4.99 -13.52
CA ALA A 79 13.59 -5.46 -13.81
C ALA A 79 14.67 -4.40 -13.63
N GLY A 80 14.33 -3.12 -13.72
CA GLY A 80 15.27 -1.99 -13.53
C GLY A 80 15.09 -1.24 -12.21
N ALA A 81 14.19 -1.70 -11.35
CA ALA A 81 13.87 -1.03 -10.09
C ALA A 81 14.84 -1.44 -8.97
N ALA A 82 15.04 -0.55 -8.00
CA ALA A 82 15.77 -0.85 -6.77
C ALA A 82 14.87 -1.45 -5.67
N ALA A 83 13.57 -1.16 -5.72
CA ALA A 83 12.55 -1.69 -4.83
C ALA A 83 11.16 -1.55 -5.46
N LEU A 84 10.24 -2.40 -5.04
CA LEU A 84 8.81 -2.25 -5.28
C LEU A 84 8.13 -1.75 -4.01
N VAL A 85 7.34 -0.68 -4.10
CA VAL A 85 6.53 -0.17 -2.99
C VAL A 85 5.06 -0.40 -3.30
N LEU A 86 4.37 -1.14 -2.45
CA LEU A 86 2.91 -1.35 -2.49
C LEU A 86 2.27 -0.44 -1.43
N SER A 87 1.66 0.65 -1.86
CA SER A 87 0.91 1.57 -0.98
C SER A 87 -0.58 1.28 -1.12
N ASP A 88 -1.16 0.56 -0.17
CA ASP A 88 -2.56 0.18 -0.21
C ASP A 88 -3.43 1.19 0.54
N TYR A 89 -4.53 1.57 -0.08
CA TYR A 89 -5.56 2.43 0.50
C TYR A 89 -6.92 1.72 0.58
N ALA A 90 -6.95 0.41 0.33
CA ALA A 90 -8.18 -0.41 0.26
C ALA A 90 -9.21 0.17 -0.74
N LYS A 91 -8.72 0.70 -1.87
CA LYS A 91 -9.53 1.26 -2.96
C LYS A 91 -9.69 0.29 -4.13
N GLY A 92 -9.49 -1.00 -3.87
CA GLY A 92 -9.73 -2.08 -4.83
C GLY A 92 -8.68 -2.20 -5.95
N VAL A 93 -7.55 -1.50 -5.86
CA VAL A 93 -6.46 -1.59 -6.86
C VAL A 93 -5.55 -2.78 -6.56
N LEU A 94 -5.09 -2.91 -5.32
CA LEU A 94 -4.22 -4.01 -4.89
C LEU A 94 -5.07 -5.22 -4.46
N SER A 95 -5.52 -6.00 -5.46
CA SER A 95 -6.17 -7.28 -5.23
C SER A 95 -5.17 -8.31 -4.69
N GLU A 96 -5.67 -9.40 -4.11
CA GLU A 96 -4.85 -10.53 -3.69
C GLU A 96 -4.07 -11.13 -4.87
N ALA A 97 -4.73 -11.34 -6.01
CA ALA A 97 -4.11 -11.89 -7.21
C ALA A 97 -2.98 -11.01 -7.75
N LEU A 98 -3.20 -9.69 -7.81
CA LEU A 98 -2.18 -8.74 -8.24
C LEU A 98 -0.99 -8.72 -7.27
N CYS A 99 -1.25 -8.64 -5.96
CA CYS A 99 -0.19 -8.66 -4.94
C CYS A 99 0.66 -9.92 -5.03
N HIS A 100 0.03 -11.10 -5.08
CA HIS A 100 0.74 -12.37 -5.20
C HIS A 100 1.58 -12.44 -6.47
N ARG A 101 1.06 -11.96 -7.60
CA ARG A 101 1.83 -11.94 -8.86
C ARG A 101 3.05 -11.01 -8.78
N LEU A 102 2.89 -9.81 -8.23
CA LEU A 102 3.99 -8.86 -8.07
C LEU A 102 5.05 -9.36 -7.09
N LEU A 103 4.64 -9.95 -5.96
CA LEU A 103 5.55 -10.55 -4.99
C LEU A 103 6.33 -11.73 -5.57
N ALA A 104 5.67 -12.59 -6.35
CA ALA A 104 6.33 -13.71 -7.03
C ALA A 104 7.39 -13.22 -8.04
N GLU A 105 7.08 -12.21 -8.85
CA GLU A 105 8.02 -11.62 -9.79
C GLU A 105 9.20 -10.93 -9.08
N ALA A 106 8.89 -10.15 -8.03
CA ALA A 106 9.92 -9.51 -7.21
C ALA A 106 10.89 -10.53 -6.60
N ARG A 107 10.38 -11.67 -6.13
CA ARG A 107 11.22 -12.77 -5.62
C ARG A 107 12.17 -13.32 -6.69
N VAL A 108 11.70 -13.53 -7.91
CA VAL A 108 12.53 -13.98 -9.04
C VAL A 108 13.63 -12.99 -9.37
N LEU A 109 13.31 -11.69 -9.31
CA LEU A 109 14.25 -10.60 -9.60
C LEU A 109 15.17 -10.25 -8.42
N GLY A 110 14.97 -10.83 -7.23
CA GLY A 110 15.67 -10.42 -6.01
C GLY A 110 15.33 -8.99 -5.57
N LEU A 111 14.17 -8.48 -5.97
CA LEU A 111 13.72 -7.11 -5.72
C LEU A 111 13.04 -7.00 -4.36
N PRO A 112 13.50 -6.14 -3.45
CA PRO A 112 12.81 -5.94 -2.17
C PRO A 112 11.44 -5.30 -2.38
N VAL A 113 10.43 -5.84 -1.64
CA VAL A 113 9.06 -5.33 -1.65
C VAL A 113 8.73 -4.72 -0.29
N LEU A 114 8.32 -3.45 -0.31
CA LEU A 114 7.91 -2.69 0.86
C LEU A 114 6.41 -2.44 0.77
N VAL A 115 5.68 -2.69 1.85
CA VAL A 115 4.21 -2.57 1.86
C VAL A 115 3.76 -1.60 2.95
N ASP A 116 2.99 -0.59 2.56
CA ASP A 116 2.14 0.18 3.46
C ASP A 116 0.73 -0.43 3.40
N PRO A 117 0.34 -1.24 4.40
CA PRO A 117 -0.83 -2.10 4.32
C PRO A 117 -2.12 -1.37 4.67
N LYS A 118 -3.24 -1.87 4.14
CA LYS A 118 -4.58 -1.43 4.53
C LYS A 118 -5.56 -2.60 4.54
N GLY A 119 -6.58 -2.50 5.40
CA GLY A 119 -7.62 -3.52 5.53
C GLY A 119 -7.39 -4.48 6.69
N GLN A 120 -8.12 -5.58 6.69
CA GLN A 120 -8.10 -6.58 7.77
C GLN A 120 -7.25 -7.80 7.40
N ASP A 121 -7.08 -8.07 6.12
CA ASP A 121 -6.35 -9.23 5.64
C ASP A 121 -4.99 -8.82 5.06
N PHE A 122 -3.94 -9.21 5.76
CA PHE A 122 -2.56 -9.00 5.33
C PHE A 122 -1.97 -10.22 4.61
N ALA A 123 -2.72 -11.32 4.46
CA ALA A 123 -2.25 -12.53 3.78
C ALA A 123 -1.82 -12.26 2.34
N LYS A 124 -2.47 -11.31 1.66
CA LYS A 124 -2.10 -10.90 0.31
C LYS A 124 -0.69 -10.31 0.17
N TYR A 125 -0.04 -9.95 1.29
CA TYR A 125 1.33 -9.43 1.31
C TYR A 125 2.37 -10.46 1.76
N ALA A 126 2.00 -11.74 1.89
CA ALA A 126 2.89 -12.78 2.34
C ALA A 126 4.19 -12.84 1.49
N GLY A 127 5.33 -12.94 2.16
CA GLY A 127 6.65 -12.91 1.53
C GLY A 127 7.20 -11.52 1.22
N ALA A 128 6.55 -10.44 1.64
CA ALA A 128 7.08 -9.10 1.49
C ALA A 128 8.36 -8.90 2.34
N SER A 129 9.28 -8.06 1.85
CA SER A 129 10.51 -7.76 2.57
C SER A 129 10.28 -6.90 3.81
N LEU A 130 9.31 -6.00 3.73
CA LEU A 130 8.94 -5.09 4.81
C LEU A 130 7.46 -4.75 4.73
N ILE A 131 6.80 -4.71 5.89
CA ILE A 131 5.44 -4.18 6.03
C ILE A 131 5.40 -3.13 7.16
N THR A 132 4.63 -2.04 6.97
CA THR A 132 4.63 -0.88 7.89
C THR A 132 3.25 -0.53 8.46
N PRO A 133 2.54 -1.45 9.14
CA PRO A 133 1.25 -1.13 9.71
C PRO A 133 1.36 -0.11 10.85
N ASN A 134 0.30 0.68 11.04
CA ASN A 134 0.10 1.41 12.28
C ASN A 134 -0.69 0.57 13.31
N ARG A 135 -0.81 1.09 14.56
CA ARG A 135 -1.54 0.39 15.64
C ARG A 135 -2.98 0.05 15.27
N ALA A 136 -3.68 0.94 14.59
CA ALA A 136 -5.07 0.71 14.21
C ALA A 136 -5.19 -0.37 13.13
N GLU A 137 -4.31 -0.37 12.14
CA GLU A 137 -4.26 -1.37 11.08
C GLU A 137 -3.90 -2.75 11.62
N LEU A 138 -2.87 -2.83 12.49
CA LEU A 138 -2.50 -4.10 13.11
C LEU A 138 -3.60 -4.62 14.04
N SER A 139 -4.21 -3.75 14.85
CA SER A 139 -5.38 -4.09 15.68
C SER A 139 -6.52 -4.67 14.84
N GLN A 140 -6.81 -4.04 13.70
CA GLN A 140 -7.86 -4.46 12.79
C GLN A 140 -7.56 -5.83 12.15
N ALA A 141 -6.29 -6.09 11.81
CA ALA A 141 -5.86 -7.35 11.20
C ALA A 141 -5.78 -8.50 12.20
N THR A 142 -5.44 -8.23 13.47
CA THR A 142 -5.18 -9.27 14.48
C THR A 142 -6.28 -9.43 15.50
N GLY A 143 -7.21 -8.47 15.59
CA GLY A 143 -8.25 -8.43 16.64
C GLY A 143 -7.73 -7.99 18.02
N VAL A 144 -6.44 -7.69 18.17
CA VAL A 144 -5.87 -7.20 19.44
C VAL A 144 -6.23 -5.74 19.63
N PRO A 145 -6.74 -5.31 20.81
CA PRO A 145 -7.06 -3.90 21.05
C PRO A 145 -5.86 -2.97 20.82
N ARG A 146 -6.10 -1.84 20.19
CA ARG A 146 -5.03 -0.89 19.81
C ARG A 146 -4.33 -0.24 21.01
N GLU A 147 -4.96 -0.30 22.19
CA GLU A 147 -4.45 0.19 23.48
C GLU A 147 -3.51 -0.82 24.15
N ASP A 148 -3.61 -2.10 23.80
CA ASP A 148 -2.75 -3.16 24.31
C ASP A 148 -1.46 -3.25 23.49
N LEU A 149 -0.49 -2.41 23.81
CA LEU A 149 0.78 -2.36 23.10
C LEU A 149 1.55 -3.69 23.20
N ALA A 150 1.53 -4.35 24.37
CA ALA A 150 2.23 -5.61 24.56
C ALA A 150 1.61 -6.73 23.72
N GLY A 151 0.27 -6.81 23.70
CA GLY A 151 -0.47 -7.72 22.84
C GLY A 151 -0.23 -7.46 21.36
N LEU A 152 -0.21 -6.19 20.93
CA LEU A 152 0.09 -5.82 19.55
C LEU A 152 1.51 -6.22 19.12
N LEU A 153 2.51 -6.05 19.97
CA LEU A 153 3.88 -6.49 19.68
C LEU A 153 3.99 -8.01 19.56
N GLY A 154 3.29 -8.75 20.43
CA GLY A 154 3.17 -10.21 20.32
C GLY A 154 2.48 -10.63 19.02
N ALA A 155 1.34 -10.02 18.70
CA ALA A 155 0.60 -10.29 17.46
C ALA A 155 1.41 -9.94 16.22
N ALA A 156 2.15 -8.82 16.23
CA ALA A 156 3.04 -8.43 15.13
C ALA A 156 4.15 -9.47 14.90
N THR A 157 4.73 -10.02 15.98
CA THR A 157 5.75 -11.07 15.89
C THR A 157 5.17 -12.34 15.27
N THR A 158 3.99 -12.76 15.69
CA THR A 158 3.29 -13.94 15.14
C THR A 158 2.95 -13.73 13.68
N LEU A 159 2.30 -12.61 13.35
CA LEU A 159 1.91 -12.26 11.99
C LEU A 159 3.11 -12.20 11.03
N ARG A 160 4.22 -11.61 11.49
CA ARG A 160 5.46 -11.58 10.71
C ARG A 160 5.93 -12.99 10.34
N GLY A 161 5.89 -13.92 11.31
CA GLY A 161 6.28 -15.30 11.08
C GLY A 161 5.32 -16.07 10.18
N GLU A 162 4.01 -15.94 10.40
CA GLU A 162 2.96 -16.61 9.62
C GLU A 162 2.97 -16.18 8.14
N LEU A 163 3.25 -14.92 7.87
CA LEU A 163 3.28 -14.36 6.51
C LEU A 163 4.68 -14.37 5.87
N ASP A 164 5.69 -14.98 6.52
CA ASP A 164 7.07 -15.01 6.02
C ASP A 164 7.60 -13.63 5.64
N LEU A 165 7.31 -12.62 6.47
CA LEU A 165 7.77 -11.25 6.24
C LEU A 165 9.21 -11.10 6.70
N GLY A 166 10.04 -10.40 5.90
CA GLY A 166 11.41 -10.07 6.30
C GLY A 166 11.43 -9.21 7.56
N LEU A 167 10.77 -8.06 7.52
CA LEU A 167 10.67 -7.09 8.60
C LEU A 167 9.22 -6.64 8.79
N LEU A 168 8.85 -6.31 10.03
CA LEU A 168 7.61 -5.58 10.34
C LEU A 168 7.97 -4.33 11.17
N VAL A 169 7.56 -3.16 10.70
CA VAL A 169 7.70 -1.89 11.42
C VAL A 169 6.33 -1.44 11.87
N LEU A 170 6.04 -1.59 13.15
CA LEU A 170 4.81 -1.07 13.75
C LEU A 170 4.98 0.39 14.11
N THR A 171 4.20 1.28 13.47
CA THR A 171 4.23 2.71 13.79
C THR A 171 3.34 3.03 14.99
N LEU A 172 3.88 3.78 15.96
CA LEU A 172 3.28 3.98 17.28
C LEU A 172 2.92 5.45 17.56
N SER A 173 2.80 6.27 16.51
CA SER A 173 2.55 7.72 16.60
C SER A 173 3.63 8.40 17.47
N GLU A 174 3.21 9.10 18.54
CA GLU A 174 4.10 9.82 19.47
C GLU A 174 5.09 8.91 20.23
N LEU A 175 4.83 7.61 20.29
CA LEU A 175 5.73 6.63 20.93
C LEU A 175 6.85 6.14 20.00
N GLY A 176 6.90 6.65 18.75
CA GLY A 176 7.91 6.26 17.78
C GLY A 176 7.51 5.03 16.96
N LEU A 177 8.37 4.04 16.88
CA LEU A 177 8.14 2.81 16.12
C LEU A 177 8.77 1.59 16.81
N ALA A 178 8.25 0.40 16.50
CA ALA A 178 8.85 -0.88 16.88
C ALA A 178 9.25 -1.65 15.63
N LEU A 179 10.50 -2.12 15.59
CA LEU A 179 11.03 -2.97 14.52
C LEU A 179 11.04 -4.43 14.98
N LEU A 180 10.40 -5.30 14.21
CA LEU A 180 10.38 -6.74 14.42
C LEU A 180 11.12 -7.42 13.27
N SER A 181 12.20 -8.13 13.60
CA SER A 181 13.03 -8.90 12.66
C SER A 181 13.08 -10.38 13.07
N PRO A 182 13.55 -11.28 12.19
CA PRO A 182 13.72 -12.71 12.52
C PRO A 182 14.58 -12.97 13.77
N ASP A 183 15.58 -12.11 14.03
CA ASP A 183 16.58 -12.27 15.09
C ASP A 183 16.21 -11.58 16.41
N THR A 184 15.10 -10.84 16.47
CA THR A 184 14.64 -10.19 17.69
C THR A 184 13.73 -11.12 18.47
N SER A 185 14.32 -12.07 19.23
CA SER A 185 13.71 -12.42 20.53
C SER A 185 13.63 -11.13 21.35
N PRO A 186 12.52 -10.83 22.06
CA PRO A 186 12.45 -9.66 22.91
C PRO A 186 13.59 -9.74 23.93
N ARG A 187 14.65 -8.97 23.74
CA ARG A 187 15.65 -8.76 24.78
C ARG A 187 14.96 -7.86 25.80
N GLY A 188 14.46 -8.49 26.85
CA GLY A 188 14.02 -7.76 28.02
C GLY A 188 15.16 -6.87 28.52
N THR A 189 14.91 -5.58 28.54
CA THR A 189 15.60 -4.60 29.40
C THR A 189 14.61 -4.09 30.41
#